data_26203a1d5d3de6a35d5ba3f285a790b3
#
_entry.id   26203a1d5d3de6a35d5ba3f285a790b3
#
_cell.length_a   1.000
_cell.length_b   1.000
_cell.length_c   1.000
_cell.angle_alpha   90.00
_cell.angle_beta   90.00
_cell.angle_gamma   90.00
#
_symmetry.space_group_name_H-M   'P 1'
#
loop_
_entity.id
_entity.type
_entity.pdbx_description
1 polymer ?
#
loop_
_entity_poly.entity_id
_entity_poly.type
_entity_poly.pdbx_seq_one_letter_code
_entity_poly.pdbx_strand_id
1 'polypeptide(L)'
;AMDKAYSVLYALLRGMVQALDLEESDISGCLQSIHMDNTYALGMIFYDTTPGGAGHVRRLQNVDVLNRSVLNAINIMENCTCGGEEGHASCYACLRNYRNQKLHDYLDRSLAAQYLKKIV
;
A
#
# COMPACT_ATOMS: atom_id res chain seq x y z
N ALA A 1 13.62 6.36 2.46
CA ALA A 1 13.10 7.56 1.89
C ALA A 1 11.85 7.29 1.05
N MET A 2 11.80 7.78 -0.19
CA MET A 2 10.58 7.65 -1.01
C MET A 2 10.28 6.20 -1.41
N ASP A 3 11.31 5.40 -1.62
CA ASP A 3 11.14 3.97 -1.94
C ASP A 3 10.31 3.27 -0.88
N LYS A 4 10.67 3.47 0.39
CA LYS A 4 9.96 2.84 1.51
C LYS A 4 8.52 3.36 1.59
N ALA A 5 8.32 4.68 1.47
CA ALA A 5 7.00 5.27 1.58
C ALA A 5 6.05 4.78 0.49
N TYR A 6 6.49 4.79 -0.77
CA TYR A 6 5.66 4.29 -1.87
C TYR A 6 5.43 2.79 -1.77
N SER A 7 6.45 2.04 -1.35
CA SER A 7 6.32 0.59 -1.19
C SER A 7 5.26 0.25 -0.14
N VAL A 8 5.28 0.95 1.00
CA VAL A 8 4.29 0.75 2.07
C VAL A 8 2.90 1.15 1.60
N LEU A 9 2.79 2.29 0.89
CA LEU A 9 1.51 2.76 0.38
C LEU A 9 0.83 1.72 -0.51
N TYR A 10 1.56 1.21 -1.50
CA TYR A 10 0.98 0.26 -2.45
C TYR A 10 0.80 -1.14 -1.85
N ALA A 11 1.63 -1.51 -0.88
CA ALA A 11 1.42 -2.75 -0.13
C ALA A 11 0.12 -2.69 0.66
N LEU A 12 -0.13 -1.58 1.34
CA LEU A 12 -1.38 -1.39 2.09
C LEU A 12 -2.59 -1.38 1.17
N LEU A 13 -2.51 -0.71 0.02
CA LEU A 13 -3.60 -0.73 -0.95
C LEU A 13 -3.91 -2.16 -1.39
N ARG A 14 -2.90 -2.97 -1.65
CA ARG A 14 -3.10 -4.35 -2.04
C ARG A 14 -3.77 -5.16 -0.92
N GLY A 15 -3.33 -4.96 0.31
CA GLY A 15 -3.93 -5.60 1.47
C GLY A 15 -5.39 -5.18 1.70
N MET A 16 -5.69 -3.90 1.50
CA MET A 16 -7.04 -3.35 1.62
C MET A 16 -7.98 -3.94 0.57
N VAL A 17 -7.53 -4.01 -0.68
CA VAL A 17 -8.31 -4.59 -1.77
C VAL A 17 -8.70 -6.02 -1.43
N GLN A 18 -7.77 -6.79 -0.90
CA GLN A 18 -8.04 -8.17 -0.50
C GLN A 18 -9.00 -8.23 0.70
N ALA A 19 -8.78 -7.41 1.72
CA ALA A 19 -9.60 -7.42 2.93
C ALA A 19 -11.03 -6.97 2.67
N LEU A 20 -11.22 -6.01 1.76
CA LEU A 20 -12.53 -5.45 1.45
C LEU A 20 -13.20 -6.14 0.26
N ASP A 21 -12.52 -7.09 -0.38
CA ASP A 21 -13.01 -7.81 -1.55
C ASP A 21 -13.36 -6.87 -2.69
N LEU A 22 -12.41 -6.02 -3.06
CA LEU A 22 -12.57 -4.99 -4.09
C LEU A 22 -11.74 -5.30 -5.32
N GLU A 23 -12.01 -4.53 -6.38
CA GLU A 23 -11.12 -4.44 -7.53
C GLU A 23 -10.02 -3.39 -7.24
N GLU A 24 -8.85 -3.55 -7.84
CA GLU A 24 -7.76 -2.59 -7.64
C GLU A 24 -8.14 -1.16 -8.05
N SER A 25 -9.06 -1.01 -8.99
CA SER A 25 -9.51 0.29 -9.45
C SER A 25 -10.50 0.98 -8.51
N ASP A 26 -11.00 0.29 -7.48
CA ASP A 26 -12.04 0.84 -6.60
C ASP A 26 -11.52 1.85 -5.60
N ILE A 27 -10.25 1.72 -5.21
CA ILE A 27 -9.61 2.63 -4.25
C ILE A 27 -8.24 3.04 -4.76
N SER A 28 -7.74 4.13 -4.22
CA SER A 28 -6.38 4.59 -4.52
C SER A 28 -5.81 5.28 -3.29
N GLY A 29 -4.55 5.69 -3.39
CA GLY A 29 -3.90 6.39 -2.31
C GLY A 29 -2.79 7.29 -2.83
N CYS A 30 -2.38 8.22 -1.99
CA CYS A 30 -1.26 9.10 -2.28
C CYS A 30 -0.51 9.45 -1.01
N LEU A 31 0.69 9.96 -1.19
CA LEU A 31 1.50 10.48 -0.10
C LEU A 31 1.28 11.98 0.00
N GLN A 32 1.24 12.49 1.22
CA GLN A 32 1.10 13.92 1.47
C GLN A 32 2.02 14.33 2.61
N SER A 33 2.74 15.43 2.40
CA SER A 33 3.53 16.03 3.46
C SER A 33 2.60 16.73 4.44
N ILE A 34 2.75 16.42 5.73
CA ILE A 34 1.92 16.99 6.80
C ILE A 34 2.84 17.79 7.71
N HIS A 35 2.52 19.07 7.90
CA HIS A 35 3.26 19.94 8.78
C HIS A 35 2.69 19.85 10.20
N MET A 36 3.52 19.42 11.15
CA MET A 36 3.13 19.24 12.54
C MET A 36 4.21 19.84 13.44
N ASP A 37 3.88 20.86 14.23
CA ASP A 37 4.75 21.42 15.29
C ASP A 37 6.24 21.47 14.87
N ASN A 38 6.64 22.30 13.97
CA ASN A 38 8.04 22.47 13.52
C ASN A 38 8.65 21.24 12.84
N THR A 39 7.87 20.18 12.60
CA THR A 39 8.34 19.01 11.86
C THR A 39 7.40 18.69 10.72
N TYR A 40 7.88 17.84 9.82
CA TYR A 40 7.07 17.33 8.73
C TYR A 40 6.92 15.83 8.89
N ALA A 41 5.71 15.34 8.69
CA ALA A 41 5.43 13.92 8.62
C ALA A 41 4.92 13.60 7.22
N LEU A 42 5.17 12.38 6.76
CA LEU A 42 4.64 11.91 5.51
C LEU A 42 3.38 11.11 5.79
N GLY A 43 2.23 11.62 5.35
CA GLY A 43 0.95 10.96 5.54
C GLY A 43 0.55 10.16 4.32
N MET A 44 -0.24 9.15 4.53
CA MET A 44 -0.85 8.36 3.46
C MET A 44 -2.34 8.64 3.46
N ILE A 45 -2.87 9.00 2.29
CA ILE A 45 -4.29 9.29 2.13
C ILE A 45 -4.88 8.24 1.21
N PHE A 46 -5.91 7.55 1.68
CA PHE A 46 -6.63 6.54 0.90
C PHE A 46 -8.03 7.05 0.58
N TYR A 47 -8.46 6.83 -0.64
CA TYR A 47 -9.75 7.36 -1.09
C TYR A 47 -10.42 6.44 -2.12
N ASP A 48 -11.75 6.54 -2.17
CA ASP A 48 -12.55 5.86 -3.18
C ASP A 48 -12.35 6.56 -4.52
N THR A 49 -12.18 5.79 -5.58
CA THR A 49 -11.98 6.36 -6.92
C THR A 49 -13.29 6.70 -7.61
N THR A 50 -14.40 6.14 -7.15
CA THR A 50 -15.71 6.46 -7.70
C THR A 50 -16.11 7.89 -7.32
N PRO A 51 -16.52 8.75 -8.27
CA PRO A 51 -16.99 10.09 -7.95
C PRO A 51 -18.08 10.07 -6.89
N GLY A 52 -17.92 10.88 -5.84
CA GLY A 52 -18.82 10.90 -4.70
C GLY A 52 -18.55 9.83 -3.67
N GLY A 53 -17.64 8.91 -3.97
CA GLY A 53 -17.25 7.83 -3.08
C GLY A 53 -18.26 6.69 -3.06
N ALA A 54 -17.76 5.48 -2.86
CA ALA A 54 -18.60 4.29 -2.70
C ALA A 54 -18.62 3.78 -1.25
N GLY A 55 -17.91 4.47 -0.34
CA GLY A 55 -17.86 4.10 1.06
C GLY A 55 -16.87 2.98 1.39
N HIS A 56 -16.03 2.57 0.45
CA HIS A 56 -15.08 1.47 0.67
C HIS A 56 -14.04 1.84 1.74
N VAL A 57 -13.42 3.00 1.60
CA VAL A 57 -12.33 3.42 2.50
C VAL A 57 -12.87 3.65 3.91
N ARG A 58 -14.13 4.07 4.05
CA ARG A 58 -14.75 4.27 5.36
C ARG A 58 -14.74 3.00 6.20
N ARG A 59 -14.80 1.83 5.57
CA ARG A 59 -14.78 0.54 6.27
C ARG A 59 -13.47 0.31 7.02
N LEU A 60 -12.40 1.02 6.66
CA LEU A 60 -11.10 0.93 7.34
C LEU A 60 -11.11 1.59 8.71
N GLN A 61 -12.15 2.34 9.05
CA GLN A 61 -12.32 2.88 10.41
C GLN A 61 -12.56 1.77 11.43
N ASN A 62 -13.01 0.60 10.97
CA ASN A 62 -13.10 -0.59 11.80
C ASN A 62 -11.69 -1.15 11.99
N VAL A 63 -11.25 -1.23 13.26
CA VAL A 63 -9.88 -1.66 13.60
C VAL A 63 -9.59 -3.06 13.09
N ASP A 64 -10.56 -3.97 13.15
CA ASP A 64 -10.38 -5.33 12.70
C ASP A 64 -10.15 -5.39 11.19
N VAL A 65 -10.86 -4.56 10.42
CA VAL A 65 -10.68 -4.47 8.98
C VAL A 65 -9.30 -3.90 8.65
N LEU A 66 -8.89 -2.85 9.36
CA LEU A 66 -7.59 -2.24 9.17
C LEU A 66 -6.47 -3.22 9.48
N ASN A 67 -6.57 -3.94 10.59
CA ASN A 67 -5.58 -4.95 10.98
C ASN A 67 -5.49 -6.05 9.93
N ARG A 68 -6.62 -6.51 9.42
CA ARG A 68 -6.63 -7.52 8.37
C ARG A 68 -5.94 -7.01 7.11
N SER A 69 -6.16 -5.75 6.78
CA SER A 69 -5.52 -5.13 5.61
C SER A 69 -4.00 -5.13 5.76
N VAL A 70 -3.50 -4.79 6.94
CA VAL A 70 -2.06 -4.79 7.21
C VAL A 70 -1.48 -6.19 7.14
N LEU A 71 -2.14 -7.16 7.77
CA LEU A 71 -1.69 -8.56 7.77
C LEU A 71 -1.70 -9.15 6.36
N ASN A 72 -2.72 -8.84 5.58
CA ASN A 72 -2.79 -9.26 4.19
C ASN A 72 -1.64 -8.68 3.38
N ALA A 73 -1.35 -7.40 3.60
CA ALA A 73 -0.25 -6.72 2.91
C ALA A 73 1.08 -7.41 3.22
N ILE A 74 1.36 -7.69 4.49
CA ILE A 74 2.57 -8.39 4.91
C ILE A 74 2.65 -9.75 4.21
N ASN A 75 1.57 -10.51 4.25
CA ASN A 75 1.53 -11.85 3.67
C ASN A 75 1.81 -11.82 2.16
N ILE A 76 1.20 -10.89 1.44
CA ILE A 76 1.42 -10.75 -0.01
C ILE A 76 2.88 -10.39 -0.30
N MET A 77 3.43 -9.43 0.46
CA MET A 77 4.81 -8.98 0.25
C MET A 77 5.83 -10.09 0.55
N GLU A 78 5.60 -10.87 1.58
CA GLU A 78 6.53 -11.92 1.97
C GLU A 78 6.45 -13.15 1.08
N ASN A 79 5.29 -13.46 0.54
CA ASN A 79 5.09 -14.68 -0.23
C ASN A 79 5.23 -14.47 -1.75
N CYS A 80 5.41 -13.25 -2.20
CA CYS A 80 5.66 -13.02 -3.61
C CYS A 80 7.04 -13.56 -4.00
N THR A 81 7.12 -14.20 -5.16
CA THR A 81 8.37 -14.81 -5.62
C THR A 81 9.20 -13.91 -6.53
N CYS A 82 8.76 -12.68 -6.78
CA CYS A 82 9.54 -11.74 -7.56
C CYS A 82 10.80 -11.32 -6.80
N GLY A 83 11.76 -10.76 -7.50
CA GLY A 83 13.01 -10.33 -6.89
C GLY A 83 14.06 -11.41 -6.80
N GLY A 84 13.79 -12.61 -7.34
CA GLY A 84 14.74 -13.70 -7.35
C GLY A 84 15.85 -13.49 -8.36
N GLU A 85 15.99 -14.40 -9.31
CA GLU A 85 17.10 -14.41 -10.26
C GLU A 85 17.24 -13.12 -11.07
N GLU A 86 16.13 -12.47 -11.39
CA GLU A 86 16.13 -11.26 -12.19
C GLU A 86 16.33 -9.99 -11.37
N GLY A 87 16.34 -10.09 -10.05
CA GLY A 87 16.61 -8.96 -9.18
C GLY A 87 15.53 -7.90 -9.13
N HIS A 88 14.33 -8.20 -9.61
CA HIS A 88 13.21 -7.25 -9.55
C HIS A 88 12.70 -7.15 -8.12
N ALA A 89 12.62 -5.93 -7.59
CA ALA A 89 12.18 -5.70 -6.21
C ALA A 89 10.66 -5.74 -6.07
N SER A 90 9.90 -5.76 -7.16
CA SER A 90 8.45 -5.81 -7.17
C SER A 90 7.93 -6.34 -8.51
N CYS A 91 6.64 -6.71 -8.54
CA CYS A 91 5.99 -7.16 -9.77
C CYS A 91 4.49 -6.85 -9.70
N TYR A 92 3.77 -7.19 -10.75
CA TYR A 92 2.32 -6.95 -10.81
C TYR A 92 1.52 -7.85 -9.86
N ALA A 93 2.11 -8.90 -9.35
CA ALA A 93 1.47 -9.74 -8.34
C ALA A 93 1.57 -9.16 -6.93
N CYS A 94 2.46 -8.20 -6.68
CA CYS A 94 2.63 -7.60 -5.35
C CYS A 94 2.37 -6.09 -5.35
N LEU A 95 3.28 -5.28 -5.86
CA LEU A 95 3.21 -3.82 -5.71
C LEU A 95 2.84 -3.06 -6.97
N ARG A 96 3.16 -3.61 -8.14
CA ARG A 96 2.99 -2.88 -9.40
C ARG A 96 1.56 -2.99 -9.91
N ASN A 97 1.05 -1.88 -10.44
CA ASN A 97 -0.20 -1.88 -11.19
C ASN A 97 -0.09 -0.87 -12.34
N TYR A 98 -1.12 -0.82 -13.17
CA TYR A 98 -1.11 0.06 -14.33
C TYR A 98 -1.00 1.53 -13.94
N ARG A 99 -1.60 1.92 -12.82
CA ARG A 99 -1.66 3.32 -12.40
C ARG A 99 -0.38 3.81 -11.75
N ASN A 100 0.49 2.92 -11.25
CA ASN A 100 1.73 3.33 -10.61
C ASN A 100 2.98 3.08 -11.45
N GLN A 101 2.83 3.00 -12.78
CA GLN A 101 3.94 2.71 -13.68
C GLN A 101 5.14 3.63 -13.50
N LYS A 102 4.89 4.91 -13.27
CA LYS A 102 5.97 5.89 -13.10
C LYS A 102 6.76 5.70 -11.82
N LEU A 103 6.25 4.91 -10.89
CA LEU A 103 6.83 4.68 -9.58
C LEU A 103 7.44 3.29 -9.43
N HIS A 104 7.41 2.45 -10.48
CA HIS A 104 7.84 1.06 -10.37
C HIS A 104 9.27 0.91 -9.83
N ASP A 105 10.17 1.82 -10.18
CA ASP A 105 11.55 1.75 -9.71
C ASP A 105 11.71 2.03 -8.21
N TYR A 106 10.71 2.64 -7.61
CA TYR A 106 10.69 2.90 -6.16
C TYR A 106 10.12 1.75 -5.35
N LEU A 107 9.46 0.79 -6.00
CA LEU A 107 8.67 -0.22 -5.30
C LEU A 107 9.53 -1.44 -4.94
N ASP A 108 9.62 -1.72 -3.65
CA ASP A 108 10.40 -2.83 -3.10
C ASP A 108 9.55 -3.54 -2.04
N ARG A 109 9.14 -4.77 -2.33
CA ARG A 109 8.30 -5.54 -1.41
C ARG A 109 8.98 -5.85 -0.09
N SER A 110 10.31 -6.03 -0.09
CA SER A 110 11.04 -6.30 1.14
C SER A 110 11.01 -5.11 2.09
N LEU A 111 11.17 -3.88 1.57
CA LEU A 111 11.06 -2.67 2.38
C LEU A 111 9.67 -2.53 2.98
N ALA A 112 8.64 -2.81 2.18
CA ALA A 112 7.26 -2.73 2.65
C ALA A 112 7.01 -3.75 3.77
N ALA A 113 7.42 -5.00 3.58
CA ALA A 113 7.24 -6.04 4.57
C ALA A 113 7.95 -5.71 5.87
N GLN A 114 9.19 -5.24 5.80
CA GLN A 114 9.97 -4.88 6.98
C GLN A 114 9.30 -3.77 7.79
N TYR A 115 8.81 -2.75 7.12
CA TYR A 115 8.16 -1.64 7.80
C TYR A 115 6.84 -2.09 8.44
N LEU A 116 6.00 -2.79 7.68
CA LEU A 116 4.69 -3.20 8.17
C LEU A 116 4.78 -4.15 9.36
N LYS A 117 5.79 -5.00 9.39
CA LYS A 117 6.01 -5.90 10.53
C LYS A 117 6.35 -5.15 11.81
N LYS A 118 6.91 -3.96 11.72
CA LYS A 118 7.25 -3.15 12.90
C LYS A 118 6.04 -2.51 13.55
N ILE A 119 4.96 -2.33 12.79
CA ILE A 119 3.76 -1.64 13.29
C ILE A 119 2.65 -2.59 13.72
N VAL A 120 2.87 -3.87 13.56
CA VAL A 120 1.89 -4.90 13.95
C VAL A 120 2.13 -5.39 15.36
#